data_dc80d873a3c333975b40587ce90d8065
#
_entry.id   dc80d873a3c333975b40587ce90d8065
#
_cell.length_a   1.000
_cell.length_b   1.000
_cell.length_c   1.000
_cell.angle_alpha   90.00
_cell.angle_beta   90.00
_cell.angle_gamma   90.00
#
_symmetry.space_group_name_H-M   'P 1'
#
loop_
_entity.id
_entity.type
_entity.pdbx_description
1 polymer ?
#
loop_
_entity_poly.entity_id
_entity_poly.type
_entity_poly.pdbx_seq_one_letter_code
_entity_poly.pdbx_strand_id
1 'polypeptide(L)'
;MGTVTAICISKQRGTPKQPVSSAQFVSDYGIQSDAHAGNWHRQVSLLQQEKIDAFRERGVAVAAGAFGENLAVTGIDFRALPVGTQLQCGEVLLEITQIGKECHTHCAIYQRVGDCIMPREGVFARVLRGGTIHVGDDMQCIARTQPFVFQAAVITLSDAGAAGTREDKSGPMIAQRLRESGYAVIEQLLLPDGRERLEHELIRLCDQRQPDLILTTGGTGFSQRDVTPEATLAVADRQVPGIAEAMRAASMQITKRAMLSRAVSVIRGRTLIINLPGSPKACMETMDVFIDTIPHGLGLLRGTVHDCARA
;
A
#
# COMPACT_ATOMS: atom_id res chain seq x y z
N MET A 1 19.42 -3.68 -13.85
CA MET A 1 19.99 -2.39 -14.25
C MET A 1 19.19 -1.88 -15.41
N GLY A 2 18.76 -0.63 -15.40
CA GLY A 2 17.98 0.00 -16.45
C GLY A 2 18.50 1.39 -16.75
N THR A 3 17.97 2.03 -17.81
CA THR A 3 18.40 3.38 -18.23
C THR A 3 17.19 4.31 -18.31
N VAL A 4 17.31 5.53 -17.79
CA VAL A 4 16.27 6.56 -17.85
C VAL A 4 16.15 7.05 -19.29
N THR A 5 15.02 6.76 -19.95
CA THR A 5 14.75 7.11 -21.35
C THR A 5 14.01 8.42 -21.50
N ALA A 6 13.22 8.82 -20.48
CA ALA A 6 12.55 10.11 -20.46
C ALA A 6 12.32 10.59 -19.01
N ILE A 7 12.38 11.91 -18.82
CA ILE A 7 12.00 12.61 -17.61
C ILE A 7 10.92 13.60 -17.98
N CYS A 8 9.79 13.57 -17.29
CA CYS A 8 8.64 14.41 -17.62
C CYS A 8 8.07 15.10 -16.39
N ILE A 9 7.73 16.37 -16.51
CA ILE A 9 7.15 17.21 -15.45
C ILE A 9 5.90 17.94 -15.95
N SER A 10 5.01 18.30 -15.04
CA SER A 10 3.87 19.17 -15.34
C SER A 10 3.69 20.24 -14.28
N LYS A 11 3.30 21.43 -14.70
CA LYS A 11 3.00 22.55 -13.78
C LYS A 11 1.62 22.46 -13.15
N GLN A 12 0.72 21.62 -13.70
CA GLN A 12 -0.65 21.46 -13.25
C GLN A 12 -1.03 19.99 -13.15
N ARG A 13 -1.79 19.61 -12.14
CA ARG A 13 -2.35 18.27 -11.99
C ARG A 13 -3.38 17.98 -13.08
N GLY A 14 -3.45 16.71 -13.52
CA GLY A 14 -4.42 16.29 -14.54
C GLY A 14 -4.05 16.65 -15.99
N THR A 15 -2.88 17.25 -16.22
CA THR A 15 -2.36 17.54 -17.56
C THR A 15 -1.24 16.56 -17.96
N PRO A 16 -1.04 16.30 -19.27
CA PRO A 16 0.12 15.55 -19.74
C PRO A 16 1.42 16.21 -19.27
N LYS A 17 2.38 15.39 -18.87
CA LYS A 17 3.71 15.89 -18.48
C LYS A 17 4.53 16.20 -19.74
N GLN A 18 5.41 17.17 -19.63
CA GLN A 18 6.30 17.59 -20.73
C GLN A 18 7.70 17.05 -20.48
N PRO A 19 8.38 16.54 -21.53
CA PRO A 19 9.72 16.01 -21.40
C PRO A 19 10.74 17.13 -21.10
N VAL A 20 11.71 16.79 -20.25
CA VAL A 20 12.88 17.63 -19.92
C VAL A 20 14.14 16.77 -19.98
N SER A 21 15.31 17.38 -20.19
CA SER A 21 16.58 16.66 -20.25
C SER A 21 17.10 16.22 -18.88
N SER A 22 16.73 16.95 -17.82
CA SER A 22 17.09 16.64 -16.45
C SER A 22 16.06 17.21 -15.47
N ALA A 23 16.05 16.67 -14.25
CA ALA A 23 15.21 17.20 -13.17
C ALA A 23 15.91 17.07 -11.81
N GLN A 24 15.65 18.05 -10.93
CA GLN A 24 16.09 18.05 -9.54
C GLN A 24 15.07 17.29 -8.68
N PHE A 25 15.54 16.28 -7.97
CA PHE A 25 14.78 15.51 -6.99
C PHE A 25 15.10 16.04 -5.59
N VAL A 26 14.06 16.22 -4.77
CA VAL A 26 14.16 16.76 -3.41
C VAL A 26 13.65 15.71 -2.43
N SER A 27 14.42 15.41 -1.38
CA SER A 27 14.08 14.43 -0.35
C SER A 27 12.71 14.72 0.27
N ASP A 28 11.91 13.69 0.47
CA ASP A 28 10.55 13.72 1.03
C ASP A 28 9.57 14.68 0.34
N TYR A 29 9.91 15.16 -0.85
CA TYR A 29 9.08 16.09 -1.60
C TYR A 29 8.77 15.63 -3.03
N GLY A 30 9.76 15.14 -3.79
CA GLY A 30 9.59 14.71 -5.18
C GLY A 30 10.41 15.54 -6.16
N ILE A 31 9.88 15.75 -7.37
CA ILE A 31 10.59 16.51 -8.43
C ILE A 31 10.27 18.00 -8.27
N GLN A 32 11.30 18.82 -8.22
CA GLN A 32 11.15 20.28 -8.16
C GLN A 32 10.36 20.78 -9.37
N SER A 33 9.39 21.65 -9.13
CA SER A 33 8.48 22.22 -10.15
C SER A 33 7.49 21.24 -10.80
N ASP A 34 7.37 19.99 -10.31
CA ASP A 34 6.28 19.10 -10.71
C ASP A 34 5.04 19.29 -9.82
N ALA A 35 3.87 19.37 -10.42
CA ALA A 35 2.61 19.61 -9.70
C ALA A 35 2.20 18.47 -8.75
N HIS A 36 2.79 17.27 -8.90
CA HIS A 36 2.54 16.12 -8.03
C HIS A 36 3.55 16.01 -6.88
N ALA A 37 4.57 16.88 -6.85
CA ALA A 37 5.50 16.96 -5.72
C ALA A 37 4.75 17.36 -4.43
N GLY A 38 5.24 16.89 -3.28
CA GLY A 38 4.67 17.17 -1.96
C GLY A 38 4.95 16.06 -0.95
N ASN A 39 4.56 16.30 0.31
CA ASN A 39 4.74 15.34 1.38
C ASN A 39 3.65 14.25 1.34
N TRP A 40 3.80 13.31 0.47
CA TRP A 40 2.92 12.14 0.32
C TRP A 40 3.70 10.97 -0.31
N HIS A 41 3.06 9.81 -0.44
CA HIS A 41 3.77 8.60 -0.88
C HIS A 41 3.96 8.46 -2.40
N ARG A 42 3.24 9.24 -3.24
CA ARG A 42 3.33 9.18 -4.70
C ARG A 42 4.04 10.42 -5.27
N GLN A 43 5.25 10.69 -4.78
CA GLN A 43 6.03 11.87 -5.16
C GLN A 43 6.56 11.80 -6.61
N VAL A 44 6.89 10.58 -7.06
CA VAL A 44 7.43 10.31 -8.40
C VAL A 44 6.67 9.13 -9.00
N SER A 45 6.23 9.27 -10.23
CA SER A 45 5.62 8.20 -10.99
C SER A 45 6.59 7.62 -12.01
N LEU A 46 6.72 6.27 -12.00
CA LEU A 46 7.61 5.53 -12.88
C LEU A 46 6.79 4.63 -13.82
N LEU A 47 7.28 4.47 -15.02
CA LEU A 47 6.71 3.56 -16.01
C LEU A 47 7.82 2.88 -16.79
N GLN A 48 7.68 1.59 -17.03
CA GLN A 48 8.61 0.85 -17.88
C GLN A 48 8.47 1.29 -19.34
N GLN A 49 9.59 1.60 -20.01
CA GLN A 49 9.58 2.07 -21.39
C GLN A 49 8.96 1.03 -22.32
N GLU A 50 9.27 -0.23 -22.12
CA GLU A 50 8.76 -1.35 -22.94
C GLU A 50 7.21 -1.45 -22.91
N LYS A 51 6.58 -1.03 -21.80
CA LYS A 51 5.11 -0.97 -21.68
C LYS A 51 4.53 0.21 -22.48
N ILE A 52 5.26 1.32 -22.55
CA ILE A 52 4.90 2.47 -23.40
C ILE A 52 5.02 2.06 -24.88
N ASP A 53 6.09 1.36 -25.25
CA ASP A 53 6.34 0.94 -26.61
C ASP A 53 5.31 -0.11 -27.09
N ALA A 54 5.01 -1.11 -26.27
CA ALA A 54 3.94 -2.06 -26.54
C ALA A 54 2.55 -1.38 -26.68
N PHE A 55 2.31 -0.28 -25.98
CA PHE A 55 1.10 0.50 -26.17
C PHE A 55 1.10 1.25 -27.52
N ARG A 56 2.24 1.78 -27.95
CA ARG A 56 2.42 2.43 -29.26
C ARG A 56 2.21 1.45 -30.43
N GLU A 57 2.67 0.21 -30.29
CA GLU A 57 2.49 -0.86 -31.28
C GLU A 57 1.01 -1.17 -31.57
N ARG A 58 0.11 -0.84 -30.66
CA ARG A 58 -1.34 -0.92 -30.86
C ARG A 58 -1.90 0.18 -31.79
N GLY A 59 -1.03 0.98 -32.40
CA GLY A 59 -1.39 2.04 -33.33
C GLY A 59 -1.72 3.39 -32.67
N VAL A 60 -1.36 3.56 -31.41
CA VAL A 60 -1.65 4.78 -30.65
C VAL A 60 -0.39 5.63 -30.48
N ALA A 61 -0.35 6.78 -31.12
CA ALA A 61 0.73 7.74 -30.94
C ALA A 61 0.65 8.39 -29.55
N VAL A 62 1.57 8.02 -28.65
CA VAL A 62 1.73 8.62 -27.31
C VAL A 62 3.15 9.16 -27.15
N ALA A 63 3.26 10.41 -26.72
CA ALA A 63 4.53 11.03 -26.34
C ALA A 63 4.96 10.60 -24.93
N ALA A 64 6.23 10.80 -24.58
CA ALA A 64 6.68 10.68 -23.20
C ALA A 64 5.90 11.67 -22.31
N GLY A 65 5.56 11.26 -21.08
CA GLY A 65 4.76 12.05 -20.15
C GLY A 65 3.24 11.96 -20.38
N ALA A 66 2.82 11.30 -21.45
CA ALA A 66 1.42 11.22 -21.83
C ALA A 66 0.56 10.48 -20.80
N PHE A 67 1.05 9.42 -20.17
CA PHE A 67 0.34 8.69 -19.12
C PHE A 67 0.46 9.37 -17.72
N GLY A 68 1.20 10.49 -17.65
CA GLY A 68 1.46 11.21 -16.40
C GLY A 68 2.67 10.68 -15.65
N GLU A 69 3.49 9.83 -16.28
CA GLU A 69 4.75 9.36 -15.73
C GLU A 69 5.78 10.50 -15.61
N ASN A 70 6.57 10.46 -14.54
CA ASN A 70 7.73 11.34 -14.37
C ASN A 70 9.00 10.71 -14.99
N LEU A 71 9.18 9.41 -14.78
CA LEU A 71 10.32 8.67 -15.30
C LEU A 71 9.84 7.52 -16.18
N ALA A 72 10.32 7.46 -17.42
CA ALA A 72 10.29 6.27 -18.24
C ALA A 72 11.68 5.62 -18.19
N VAL A 73 11.74 4.32 -17.92
CA VAL A 73 13.00 3.58 -17.72
C VAL A 73 12.92 2.26 -18.46
N THR A 74 13.96 1.92 -19.23
CA THR A 74 14.09 0.62 -19.87
C THR A 74 14.85 -0.37 -18.99
N GLY A 75 14.62 -1.67 -19.19
CA GLY A 75 15.40 -2.74 -18.54
C GLY A 75 15.03 -3.06 -17.09
N ILE A 76 14.03 -2.40 -16.50
CA ILE A 76 13.51 -2.72 -15.16
C ILE A 76 12.00 -2.96 -15.23
N ASP A 77 11.57 -4.16 -14.88
CA ASP A 77 10.15 -4.43 -14.66
C ASP A 77 9.76 -3.95 -13.25
N PHE A 78 9.30 -2.70 -13.16
CA PHE A 78 8.92 -2.10 -11.88
C PHE A 78 7.77 -2.82 -11.19
N ARG A 79 6.87 -3.44 -11.94
CA ARG A 79 5.71 -4.12 -11.39
C ARG A 79 6.09 -5.40 -10.65
N ALA A 80 7.16 -6.06 -11.08
CA ALA A 80 7.69 -7.24 -10.39
C ALA A 80 8.42 -6.90 -9.09
N LEU A 81 8.74 -5.62 -8.86
CA LEU A 81 9.43 -5.18 -7.65
C LEU A 81 8.44 -4.93 -6.52
N PRO A 82 8.65 -5.49 -5.33
CA PRO A 82 7.77 -5.25 -4.19
C PRO A 82 7.87 -3.80 -3.69
N VAL A 83 6.79 -3.30 -3.07
CA VAL A 83 6.81 -2.04 -2.33
C VAL A 83 7.90 -2.09 -1.25
N GLY A 84 8.63 -0.98 -1.09
CA GLY A 84 9.82 -0.88 -0.24
C GLY A 84 11.14 -1.16 -0.96
N THR A 85 11.12 -1.59 -2.24
CA THR A 85 12.34 -1.71 -3.06
C THR A 85 12.97 -0.34 -3.26
N GLN A 86 14.29 -0.27 -3.11
CA GLN A 86 15.06 0.96 -3.33
C GLN A 86 15.69 0.96 -4.72
N LEU A 87 15.58 2.12 -5.38
CA LEU A 87 16.11 2.37 -6.72
C LEU A 87 17.11 3.51 -6.61
N GLN A 88 18.34 3.28 -7.07
CA GLN A 88 19.37 4.31 -7.12
C GLN A 88 19.64 4.74 -8.56
N CYS A 89 19.69 6.06 -8.79
CA CYS A 89 20.07 6.68 -10.06
C CYS A 89 21.01 7.84 -9.74
N GLY A 90 22.32 7.66 -9.99
CA GLY A 90 23.34 8.57 -9.53
C GLY A 90 23.29 8.76 -8.01
N GLU A 91 23.14 10.02 -7.55
CA GLU A 91 22.97 10.34 -6.13
C GLU A 91 21.55 10.13 -5.61
N VAL A 92 20.55 10.12 -6.50
CA VAL A 92 19.13 10.03 -6.15
C VAL A 92 18.80 8.64 -5.68
N LEU A 93 18.12 8.55 -4.52
CA LEU A 93 17.59 7.32 -3.97
C LEU A 93 16.06 7.41 -3.88
N LEU A 94 15.38 6.52 -4.57
CA LEU A 94 13.92 6.38 -4.55
C LEU A 94 13.53 5.13 -3.80
N GLU A 95 12.33 5.13 -3.19
CA GLU A 95 11.71 3.92 -2.62
C GLU A 95 10.33 3.73 -3.22
N ILE A 96 10.07 2.55 -3.78
CA ILE A 96 8.76 2.18 -4.30
C ILE A 96 7.75 2.16 -3.15
N THR A 97 6.63 2.87 -3.32
CA THR A 97 5.59 3.05 -2.30
C THR A 97 4.22 2.53 -2.73
N GLN A 98 4.01 2.35 -4.04
CA GLN A 98 2.74 1.86 -4.57
C GLN A 98 2.91 1.28 -5.96
N ILE A 99 2.20 0.21 -6.26
CA ILE A 99 2.09 -0.42 -7.58
C ILE A 99 0.67 -0.20 -8.09
N GLY A 100 0.55 0.40 -9.29
CA GLY A 100 -0.74 0.74 -9.87
C GLY A 100 -1.44 1.90 -9.15
N LYS A 101 -2.57 2.31 -9.67
CA LYS A 101 -3.45 3.29 -9.04
C LYS A 101 -4.90 3.13 -9.52
N GLU A 102 -5.85 3.54 -8.71
CA GLU A 102 -7.21 3.74 -9.17
C GLU A 102 -7.36 5.12 -9.82
N CYS A 103 -8.05 5.16 -10.96
CA CYS A 103 -8.43 6.40 -11.61
C CYS A 103 -9.93 6.60 -11.46
N HIS A 104 -10.35 7.56 -10.65
CA HIS A 104 -11.76 7.91 -10.45
C HIS A 104 -12.34 8.73 -11.61
N THR A 105 -11.47 9.39 -12.40
CA THR A 105 -11.86 10.16 -13.56
C THR A 105 -10.97 9.79 -14.74
N HIS A 106 -11.58 9.61 -15.91
CA HIS A 106 -10.85 9.36 -17.14
C HIS A 106 -10.08 10.61 -17.57
N CYS A 107 -8.75 10.49 -17.61
CA CYS A 107 -7.88 11.56 -18.10
C CYS A 107 -7.97 11.73 -19.62
N ALA A 108 -7.36 12.79 -20.16
CA ALA A 108 -7.36 13.07 -21.60
C ALA A 108 -6.86 11.91 -22.47
N ILE A 109 -5.95 11.06 -21.94
CA ILE A 109 -5.47 9.87 -22.67
C ILE A 109 -6.55 8.82 -22.74
N TYR A 110 -7.19 8.50 -21.63
CA TYR A 110 -8.29 7.53 -21.62
C TYR A 110 -9.43 7.99 -22.53
N GLN A 111 -9.76 9.28 -22.51
CA GLN A 111 -10.78 9.85 -23.40
C GLN A 111 -10.42 9.72 -24.89
N ARG A 112 -9.11 9.85 -25.22
CA ARG A 112 -8.63 9.78 -26.59
C ARG A 112 -8.49 8.36 -27.13
N VAL A 113 -8.14 7.40 -26.27
CA VAL A 113 -7.69 6.05 -26.68
C VAL A 113 -8.58 4.94 -26.11
N GLY A 114 -9.44 5.24 -25.12
CA GLY A 114 -10.26 4.25 -24.40
C GLY A 114 -9.48 3.38 -23.42
N ASP A 115 -8.16 3.58 -23.28
CA ASP A 115 -7.30 2.81 -22.38
C ASP A 115 -6.18 3.68 -21.78
N CYS A 116 -5.64 3.24 -20.63
CA CYS A 116 -4.49 3.85 -19.99
C CYS A 116 -3.71 2.79 -19.22
N ILE A 117 -2.39 2.73 -19.44
CA ILE A 117 -1.53 1.74 -18.79
C ILE A 117 -1.13 2.14 -17.35
N MET A 118 -1.20 3.42 -16.99
CA MET A 118 -0.78 3.90 -15.67
C MET A 118 -1.52 3.22 -14.48
N PRO A 119 -2.83 2.92 -14.55
CA PRO A 119 -3.51 2.17 -13.49
C PRO A 119 -2.93 0.78 -13.23
N ARG A 120 -2.47 0.11 -14.26
CA ARG A 120 -1.96 -1.27 -14.19
C ARG A 120 -0.46 -1.35 -14.06
N GLU A 121 0.27 -0.57 -14.86
CA GLU A 121 1.73 -0.67 -15.02
C GLU A 121 2.50 0.44 -14.31
N GLY A 122 1.81 1.52 -13.90
CA GLY A 122 2.45 2.64 -13.20
C GLY A 122 2.90 2.25 -11.80
N VAL A 123 4.08 2.70 -11.42
CA VAL A 123 4.65 2.51 -10.10
C VAL A 123 4.97 3.88 -9.51
N PHE A 124 4.80 4.02 -8.21
CA PHE A 124 5.03 5.29 -7.52
C PHE A 124 6.12 5.12 -6.48
N ALA A 125 6.93 6.17 -6.32
CA ALA A 125 8.01 6.21 -5.37
C ALA A 125 8.03 7.51 -4.58
N ARG A 126 8.70 7.48 -3.43
CA ARG A 126 9.14 8.66 -2.70
C ARG A 126 10.64 8.86 -2.87
N VAL A 127 11.10 10.08 -2.72
CA VAL A 127 12.52 10.44 -2.77
C VAL A 127 13.11 10.34 -1.36
N LEU A 128 14.02 9.38 -1.14
CA LEU A 128 14.74 9.23 0.13
C LEU A 128 15.97 10.13 0.19
N ARG A 129 16.67 10.28 -0.95
CA ARG A 129 17.81 11.17 -1.10
C ARG A 129 17.69 11.91 -2.41
N GLY A 130 17.84 13.23 -2.36
CA GLY A 130 17.76 14.12 -3.51
C GLY A 130 19.04 14.11 -4.36
N GLY A 131 18.96 14.84 -5.46
CA GLY A 131 20.03 14.98 -6.48
C GLY A 131 19.42 15.28 -7.84
N THR A 132 20.23 15.28 -8.87
CA THR A 132 19.78 15.47 -10.26
C THR A 132 19.82 14.17 -11.03
N ILE A 133 18.77 13.89 -11.80
CA ILE A 133 18.74 12.80 -12.79
C ILE A 133 18.71 13.42 -14.18
N HIS A 134 19.47 12.83 -15.10
CA HIS A 134 19.51 13.17 -16.54
C HIS A 134 18.92 12.01 -17.36
N VAL A 135 18.39 12.36 -18.51
CA VAL A 135 18.06 11.33 -19.51
C VAL A 135 19.35 10.63 -19.92
N GLY A 136 19.32 9.30 -19.92
CA GLY A 136 20.49 8.45 -20.18
C GLY A 136 21.17 7.92 -18.92
N ASP A 137 20.83 8.42 -17.73
CA ASP A 137 21.41 7.91 -16.48
C ASP A 137 20.97 6.48 -16.19
N ASP A 138 21.87 5.70 -15.58
CA ASP A 138 21.61 4.34 -15.16
C ASP A 138 20.83 4.29 -13.84
N MET A 139 19.86 3.42 -13.79
CA MET A 139 19.07 3.12 -12.59
C MET A 139 19.23 1.65 -12.19
N GLN A 140 19.41 1.40 -10.91
CA GLN A 140 19.55 0.04 -10.39
C GLN A 140 18.75 -0.19 -9.12
N CYS A 141 18.27 -1.43 -8.95
CA CYS A 141 17.74 -1.87 -7.66
C CYS A 141 18.90 -2.12 -6.71
N ILE A 142 18.82 -1.58 -5.51
CA ILE A 142 19.84 -1.76 -4.48
C ILE A 142 19.26 -2.42 -3.24
N ALA A 143 20.14 -3.05 -2.45
CA ALA A 143 19.77 -3.53 -1.14
C ALA A 143 19.35 -2.35 -0.25
N ARG A 144 18.37 -2.58 0.62
CA ARG A 144 17.87 -1.53 1.52
C ARG A 144 18.97 -1.02 2.43
N THR A 145 19.16 0.30 2.46
CA THR A 145 20.21 0.95 3.24
C THR A 145 19.78 1.35 4.65
N GLN A 146 18.48 1.32 4.96
CA GLN A 146 17.93 1.70 6.26
C GLN A 146 17.33 0.49 6.98
N PRO A 147 17.31 0.49 8.33
CA PRO A 147 16.62 -0.52 9.10
C PRO A 147 15.17 -0.68 8.63
N PHE A 148 14.73 -1.93 8.62
CA PHE A 148 13.38 -2.25 8.20
C PHE A 148 12.38 -1.93 9.32
N VAL A 149 11.31 -1.21 8.97
CA VAL A 149 10.15 -0.96 9.85
C VAL A 149 8.93 -1.60 9.20
N PHE A 150 8.22 -2.48 9.93
CA PHE A 150 6.97 -3.05 9.45
C PHE A 150 5.92 -1.95 9.22
N GLN A 151 5.25 -2.04 8.08
CA GLN A 151 4.19 -1.12 7.70
C GLN A 151 2.82 -1.71 8.04
N ALA A 152 1.94 -0.89 8.60
CA ALA A 152 0.59 -1.31 8.93
C ALA A 152 -0.46 -0.36 8.36
N ALA A 153 -1.66 -0.90 8.09
CA ALA A 153 -2.86 -0.13 7.78
C ALA A 153 -3.99 -0.51 8.75
N VAL A 154 -4.88 0.43 8.99
CA VAL A 154 -6.04 0.25 9.89
C VAL A 154 -7.32 0.57 9.12
N ILE A 155 -8.32 -0.31 9.19
CA ILE A 155 -9.65 -0.10 8.61
C ILE A 155 -10.68 -0.19 9.72
N THR A 156 -11.41 0.90 9.96
CA THR A 156 -12.59 0.90 10.83
C THR A 156 -13.85 0.75 10.00
N LEU A 157 -14.69 -0.21 10.36
CA LEU A 157 -16.02 -0.38 9.79
C LEU A 157 -17.08 0.14 10.78
N SER A 158 -17.81 1.17 10.35
CA SER A 158 -18.87 1.79 11.14
C SER A 158 -19.74 2.69 10.27
N ASP A 159 -21.00 2.35 10.06
CA ASP A 159 -21.99 3.21 9.40
C ASP A 159 -22.09 4.58 10.07
N ALA A 160 -22.20 4.61 11.39
CA ALA A 160 -22.33 5.84 12.15
C ALA A 160 -21.06 6.69 12.10
N GLY A 161 -19.88 6.05 12.08
CA GLY A 161 -18.60 6.73 11.90
C GLY A 161 -18.47 7.32 10.50
N ALA A 162 -18.73 6.53 9.47
CA ALA A 162 -18.66 6.95 8.07
C ALA A 162 -19.66 8.09 7.74
N ALA A 163 -20.83 8.09 8.38
CA ALA A 163 -21.82 9.15 8.28
C ALA A 163 -21.49 10.41 9.16
N GLY A 164 -20.41 10.37 9.94
CA GLY A 164 -20.01 11.47 10.83
C GLY A 164 -20.92 11.68 12.05
N THR A 165 -21.83 10.74 12.34
CA THR A 165 -22.76 10.81 13.49
C THR A 165 -22.16 10.26 14.78
N ARG A 166 -21.03 9.56 14.69
CA ARG A 166 -20.26 9.04 15.83
C ARG A 166 -18.77 9.14 15.53
N GLU A 167 -18.00 9.59 16.51
CA GLU A 167 -16.54 9.62 16.42
C GLU A 167 -15.95 8.19 16.38
N ASP A 168 -15.01 7.96 15.46
CA ASP A 168 -14.21 6.73 15.47
C ASP A 168 -13.13 6.84 16.56
N LYS A 169 -13.27 6.04 17.60
CA LYS A 169 -12.28 5.92 18.68
C LYS A 169 -11.37 4.71 18.50
N SER A 170 -11.84 3.67 17.84
CA SER A 170 -11.10 2.40 17.70
C SER A 170 -9.93 2.54 16.72
N GLY A 171 -10.15 3.09 15.53
CA GLY A 171 -9.11 3.25 14.52
C GLY A 171 -7.90 4.05 14.99
N PRO A 172 -8.07 5.27 15.53
CA PRO A 172 -6.97 6.05 16.09
C PRO A 172 -6.21 5.34 17.22
N MET A 173 -6.91 4.65 18.15
CA MET A 173 -6.26 3.91 19.23
C MET A 173 -5.43 2.73 18.72
N ILE A 174 -5.95 1.96 17.75
CA ILE A 174 -5.22 0.87 17.11
C ILE A 174 -3.96 1.43 16.42
N ALA A 175 -4.11 2.52 15.66
CA ALA A 175 -3.00 3.15 14.96
C ALA A 175 -1.92 3.68 15.93
N GLN A 176 -2.32 4.24 17.07
CA GLN A 176 -1.40 4.65 18.11
C GLN A 176 -0.65 3.45 18.70
N ARG A 177 -1.37 2.38 19.10
CA ARG A 177 -0.76 1.16 19.64
C ARG A 177 0.23 0.51 18.67
N LEU A 178 -0.08 0.51 17.36
CA LEU A 178 0.83 0.05 16.32
C LEU A 178 2.13 0.87 16.28
N ARG A 179 2.04 2.21 16.34
CA ARG A 179 3.23 3.09 16.36
C ARG A 179 4.08 2.84 17.60
N GLU A 180 3.44 2.70 18.77
CA GLU A 180 4.12 2.37 20.04
C GLU A 180 4.82 1.00 19.99
N SER A 181 4.29 0.07 19.18
CA SER A 181 4.88 -1.26 18.92
C SER A 181 5.89 -1.25 17.76
N GLY A 182 6.31 -0.08 17.26
CA GLY A 182 7.35 0.07 16.24
C GLY A 182 6.89 -0.08 14.79
N TYR A 183 5.57 -0.09 14.51
CA TYR A 183 5.03 -0.13 13.15
C TYR A 183 4.88 1.29 12.56
N ALA A 184 5.17 1.42 11.27
CA ALA A 184 4.81 2.60 10.50
C ALA A 184 3.35 2.46 10.01
N VAL A 185 2.42 3.22 10.55
CA VAL A 185 1.03 3.26 10.09
C VAL A 185 0.96 4.12 8.82
N ILE A 186 0.78 3.46 7.68
CA ILE A 186 0.81 4.11 6.36
C ILE A 186 -0.56 4.57 5.87
N GLU A 187 -1.65 3.98 6.40
CA GLU A 187 -3.01 4.34 6.00
C GLU A 187 -4.02 4.03 7.11
N GLN A 188 -5.01 4.90 7.28
CA GLN A 188 -6.16 4.70 8.15
C GLN A 188 -7.42 5.00 7.36
N LEU A 189 -8.37 4.07 7.34
CA LEU A 189 -9.64 4.18 6.62
C LEU A 189 -10.81 4.04 7.60
N LEU A 190 -11.84 4.82 7.38
CA LEU A 190 -13.15 4.70 8.04
C LEU A 190 -14.19 4.44 6.95
N LEU A 191 -14.78 3.26 6.96
CA LEU A 191 -15.70 2.77 5.94
C LEU A 191 -17.08 2.51 6.55
N PRO A 192 -18.16 2.65 5.78
CA PRO A 192 -19.46 2.10 6.17
C PRO A 192 -19.40 0.56 6.20
N ASP A 193 -20.30 -0.04 6.95
CA ASP A 193 -20.44 -1.50 7.00
C ASP A 193 -20.93 -2.02 5.63
N GLY A 194 -20.06 -2.70 4.89
CA GLY A 194 -20.33 -3.20 3.56
C GLY A 194 -19.26 -4.15 3.05
N ARG A 195 -19.66 -5.33 2.60
CA ARG A 195 -18.78 -6.41 2.17
C ARG A 195 -17.93 -6.02 0.97
N GLU A 196 -18.57 -5.60 -0.12
CA GLU A 196 -17.90 -5.27 -1.39
C GLU A 196 -16.89 -4.13 -1.21
N ARG A 197 -17.25 -3.11 -0.42
CA ARG A 197 -16.35 -1.98 -0.15
C ARG A 197 -15.13 -2.42 0.64
N LEU A 198 -15.30 -3.29 1.63
CA LEU A 198 -14.19 -3.81 2.41
C LEU A 198 -13.28 -4.73 1.56
N GLU A 199 -13.86 -5.64 0.78
CA GLU A 199 -13.11 -6.52 -0.14
C GLU A 199 -12.24 -5.67 -1.09
N HIS A 200 -12.82 -4.64 -1.69
CA HIS A 200 -12.13 -3.72 -2.59
C HIS A 200 -10.93 -3.02 -1.91
N GLU A 201 -11.12 -2.47 -0.70
CA GLU A 201 -10.04 -1.78 0.02
C GLU A 201 -8.95 -2.75 0.52
N LEU A 202 -9.33 -3.97 0.94
CA LEU A 202 -8.37 -5.00 1.30
C LEU A 202 -7.50 -5.40 0.10
N ILE A 203 -8.11 -5.64 -1.07
CA ILE A 203 -7.38 -5.94 -2.31
C ILE A 203 -6.47 -4.77 -2.68
N ARG A 204 -6.98 -3.55 -2.68
CA ARG A 204 -6.21 -2.34 -2.99
C ARG A 204 -4.99 -2.20 -2.08
N LEU A 205 -5.18 -2.36 -0.78
CA LEU A 205 -4.08 -2.27 0.19
C LEU A 205 -3.06 -3.39 -0.03
N CYS A 206 -3.50 -4.64 -0.11
CA CYS A 206 -2.59 -5.78 -0.25
C CYS A 206 -1.83 -5.78 -1.57
N ASP A 207 -2.48 -5.43 -2.69
CA ASP A 207 -1.90 -5.58 -4.01
C ASP A 207 -1.12 -4.32 -4.45
N GLN A 208 -1.57 -3.13 -4.02
CA GLN A 208 -0.98 -1.85 -4.44
C GLN A 208 -0.06 -1.22 -3.40
N ARG A 209 -0.46 -1.23 -2.10
CA ARG A 209 0.30 -0.60 -1.01
C ARG A 209 1.21 -1.57 -0.27
N GLN A 210 0.86 -2.83 -0.25
CA GLN A 210 1.61 -3.95 0.34
C GLN A 210 2.09 -3.69 1.79
N PRO A 211 1.22 -3.23 2.73
CA PRO A 211 1.59 -3.21 4.12
C PRO A 211 1.89 -4.64 4.61
N ASP A 212 2.66 -4.78 5.68
CA ASP A 212 2.91 -6.08 6.31
C ASP A 212 1.69 -6.57 7.09
N LEU A 213 0.95 -5.62 7.67
CA LEU A 213 -0.19 -5.87 8.55
C LEU A 213 -1.37 -4.97 8.19
N ILE A 214 -2.55 -5.55 8.10
CA ILE A 214 -3.81 -4.82 8.09
C ILE A 214 -4.62 -5.25 9.32
N LEU A 215 -5.00 -4.29 10.16
CA LEU A 215 -5.96 -4.51 11.22
C LEU A 215 -7.31 -3.90 10.83
N THR A 216 -8.37 -4.71 10.85
CA THR A 216 -9.74 -4.20 10.71
C THR A 216 -10.42 -4.17 12.08
N THR A 217 -11.32 -3.25 12.32
CA THR A 217 -12.13 -3.19 13.55
C THR A 217 -13.59 -2.91 13.22
N GLY A 218 -14.51 -3.62 13.88
CA GLY A 218 -15.95 -3.57 13.63
C GLY A 218 -16.45 -4.70 12.73
N GLY A 219 -17.76 -4.94 12.71
CA GLY A 219 -18.42 -5.89 11.84
C GLY A 219 -18.07 -7.38 12.06
N THR A 220 -17.69 -7.78 13.29
CA THR A 220 -17.28 -9.17 13.60
C THR A 220 -18.27 -9.95 14.46
N GLY A 221 -19.44 -9.42 14.74
CA GLY A 221 -20.49 -10.06 15.55
C GLY A 221 -21.53 -10.83 14.73
N PHE A 222 -22.78 -10.91 15.23
CA PHE A 222 -23.88 -11.69 14.65
C PHE A 222 -24.92 -10.84 13.93
N SER A 223 -24.75 -9.53 13.86
CA SER A 223 -25.65 -8.68 13.09
C SER A 223 -25.55 -9.05 11.60
N GLN A 224 -26.64 -8.91 10.86
CA GLN A 224 -26.65 -9.11 9.40
C GLN A 224 -25.68 -8.15 8.66
N ARG A 225 -25.34 -7.04 9.29
CA ARG A 225 -24.39 -6.08 8.75
C ARG A 225 -22.94 -6.38 9.14
N ASP A 226 -22.71 -7.32 10.05
CA ASP A 226 -21.38 -7.77 10.44
C ASP A 226 -20.82 -8.72 9.36
N VAL A 227 -20.15 -8.17 8.37
CA VAL A 227 -19.65 -8.88 7.18
C VAL A 227 -18.13 -8.89 7.06
N THR A 228 -17.45 -8.39 8.07
CA THR A 228 -15.98 -8.26 8.06
C THR A 228 -15.27 -9.61 7.89
N PRO A 229 -15.65 -10.69 8.59
CA PRO A 229 -15.02 -11.99 8.40
C PRO A 229 -15.20 -12.56 6.99
N GLU A 230 -16.39 -12.42 6.42
CA GLU A 230 -16.73 -12.89 5.08
C GLU A 230 -15.92 -12.14 4.01
N ALA A 231 -15.84 -10.82 4.12
CA ALA A 231 -15.05 -10.01 3.21
C ALA A 231 -13.55 -10.35 3.31
N THR A 232 -13.05 -10.56 4.53
CA THR A 232 -11.65 -10.91 4.77
C THR A 232 -11.31 -12.29 4.20
N LEU A 233 -12.19 -13.28 4.38
CA LEU A 233 -12.03 -14.62 3.82
C LEU A 233 -12.08 -14.64 2.28
N ALA A 234 -12.93 -13.80 1.69
CA ALA A 234 -13.09 -13.75 0.23
C ALA A 234 -11.82 -13.27 -0.50
N VAL A 235 -10.99 -12.48 0.16
CA VAL A 235 -9.74 -11.94 -0.43
C VAL A 235 -8.49 -12.73 -0.02
N ALA A 236 -8.63 -13.76 0.79
CA ALA A 236 -7.53 -14.51 1.39
C ALA A 236 -6.89 -15.52 0.43
N ASP A 237 -5.57 -15.58 0.43
CA ASP A 237 -4.83 -16.70 -0.18
C ASP A 237 -4.71 -17.87 0.80
N ARG A 238 -4.51 -17.58 2.09
CA ARG A 238 -4.29 -18.56 3.17
C ARG A 238 -4.91 -18.08 4.48
N GLN A 239 -5.42 -19.00 5.29
CA GLN A 239 -5.90 -18.69 6.64
C GLN A 239 -4.80 -18.88 7.69
N VAL A 240 -4.88 -18.09 8.76
CA VAL A 240 -4.00 -18.14 9.95
C VAL A 240 -4.86 -18.26 11.21
N PRO A 241 -5.59 -19.38 11.41
CA PRO A 241 -6.65 -19.46 12.43
C PRO A 241 -6.13 -19.26 13.86
N GLY A 242 -4.88 -19.63 14.14
CA GLY A 242 -4.31 -19.59 15.49
C GLY A 242 -4.32 -18.21 16.14
N ILE A 243 -4.20 -17.10 15.37
CA ILE A 243 -4.27 -15.74 15.92
C ILE A 243 -5.68 -15.46 16.44
N ALA A 244 -6.70 -15.71 15.61
CA ALA A 244 -8.10 -15.48 15.98
C ALA A 244 -8.56 -16.41 17.13
N GLU A 245 -8.04 -17.63 17.21
CA GLU A 245 -8.25 -18.57 18.31
C GLU A 245 -7.64 -18.05 19.61
N ALA A 246 -6.40 -17.59 19.59
CA ALA A 246 -5.72 -17.03 20.75
C ALA A 246 -6.46 -15.77 21.26
N MET A 247 -6.89 -14.88 20.35
CA MET A 247 -7.69 -13.70 20.71
C MET A 247 -9.00 -14.10 21.42
N ARG A 248 -9.74 -15.08 20.90
CA ARG A 248 -10.98 -15.57 21.52
C ARG A 248 -10.70 -16.21 22.88
N ALA A 249 -9.69 -17.07 22.98
CA ALA A 249 -9.32 -17.75 24.21
C ALA A 249 -8.97 -16.75 25.34
N ALA A 250 -8.15 -15.76 25.05
CA ALA A 250 -7.80 -14.71 26.01
C ALA A 250 -9.02 -13.86 26.40
N SER A 251 -9.82 -13.44 25.43
CA SER A 251 -11.02 -12.62 25.69
C SER A 251 -12.09 -13.37 26.50
N MET A 252 -12.17 -14.70 26.39
CA MET A 252 -13.10 -15.52 27.20
C MET A 252 -12.75 -15.49 28.70
N GLN A 253 -11.53 -15.18 29.09
CA GLN A 253 -11.17 -14.96 30.50
C GLN A 253 -11.77 -13.65 31.05
N ILE A 254 -12.13 -12.72 30.17
CA ILE A 254 -12.72 -11.42 30.53
C ILE A 254 -14.25 -11.50 30.41
N THR A 255 -14.76 -12.08 29.31
CA THR A 255 -16.20 -12.18 29.05
C THR A 255 -16.55 -13.40 28.20
N LYS A 256 -17.58 -14.15 28.63
CA LYS A 256 -18.11 -15.30 27.87
C LYS A 256 -18.64 -14.89 26.47
N ARG A 257 -19.00 -13.62 26.27
CA ARG A 257 -19.46 -13.12 24.96
C ARG A 257 -18.38 -13.18 23.87
N ALA A 258 -17.12 -13.32 24.25
CA ALA A 258 -16.01 -13.46 23.29
C ALA A 258 -16.17 -14.70 22.37
N MET A 259 -16.88 -15.77 22.81
CA MET A 259 -17.19 -16.93 21.99
C MET A 259 -18.06 -16.60 20.76
N LEU A 260 -18.75 -15.48 20.75
CA LEU A 260 -19.57 -15.02 19.64
C LEU A 260 -18.77 -14.22 18.60
N SER A 261 -17.48 -14.00 18.80
CA SER A 261 -16.63 -13.33 17.81
C SER A 261 -16.37 -14.25 16.63
N ARG A 262 -16.72 -13.79 15.44
CA ARG A 262 -16.44 -14.46 14.16
C ARG A 262 -15.16 -13.97 13.49
N ALA A 263 -14.35 -13.16 14.23
CA ALA A 263 -13.08 -12.64 13.74
C ALA A 263 -12.19 -13.74 13.16
N VAL A 264 -11.53 -13.41 12.04
CA VAL A 264 -10.57 -14.28 11.34
C VAL A 264 -9.23 -13.57 11.17
N SER A 265 -8.21 -14.35 10.86
CA SER A 265 -6.91 -13.85 10.43
C SER A 265 -6.44 -14.63 9.20
N VAL A 266 -5.91 -13.90 8.20
CA VAL A 266 -5.58 -14.43 6.89
C VAL A 266 -4.33 -13.77 6.32
N ILE A 267 -3.77 -14.38 5.27
CA ILE A 267 -2.69 -13.81 4.47
C ILE A 267 -3.21 -13.61 3.05
N ARG A 268 -2.94 -12.42 2.47
CA ARG A 268 -3.02 -12.14 1.04
C ARG A 268 -1.67 -11.61 0.56
N GLY A 269 -1.06 -12.29 -0.42
CA GLY A 269 0.29 -11.98 -0.88
C GLY A 269 1.29 -12.02 0.28
N ARG A 270 1.77 -10.84 0.67
CA ARG A 270 2.73 -10.64 1.79
C ARG A 270 2.11 -9.98 3.01
N THR A 271 0.82 -9.69 2.98
CA THR A 271 0.10 -8.96 4.01
C THR A 271 -0.63 -9.90 4.93
N LEU A 272 -0.42 -9.78 6.23
CA LEU A 272 -1.26 -10.40 7.27
C LEU A 272 -2.44 -9.48 7.55
N ILE A 273 -3.66 -10.03 7.52
CA ILE A 273 -4.90 -9.32 7.84
C ILE A 273 -5.50 -9.95 9.08
N ILE A 274 -5.85 -9.13 10.09
CA ILE A 274 -6.46 -9.59 11.34
C ILE A 274 -7.70 -8.75 11.63
N ASN A 275 -8.82 -9.41 11.90
CA ASN A 275 -10.04 -8.72 12.34
C ASN A 275 -10.03 -8.55 13.86
N LEU A 276 -10.24 -7.30 14.33
CA LEU A 276 -10.41 -6.97 15.74
C LEU A 276 -11.88 -6.74 16.08
N PRO A 277 -12.26 -6.83 17.36
CA PRO A 277 -13.61 -6.44 17.82
C PRO A 277 -13.84 -4.93 17.58
N GLY A 278 -15.11 -4.49 17.59
CA GLY A 278 -15.48 -3.09 17.37
C GLY A 278 -15.27 -2.16 18.58
N SER A 279 -15.14 -2.70 19.80
CA SER A 279 -14.96 -1.89 21.01
C SER A 279 -13.49 -1.46 21.18
N PRO A 280 -13.20 -0.16 21.41
CA PRO A 280 -11.82 0.31 21.62
C PRO A 280 -11.07 -0.48 22.71
N LYS A 281 -11.71 -0.72 23.86
CA LYS A 281 -11.14 -1.51 24.95
C LYS A 281 -10.80 -2.93 24.50
N ALA A 282 -11.73 -3.62 23.84
CA ALA A 282 -11.52 -4.99 23.37
C ALA A 282 -10.45 -5.05 22.27
N CYS A 283 -10.29 -4.00 21.45
CA CYS A 283 -9.20 -3.93 20.48
C CYS A 283 -7.83 -3.98 21.20
N MET A 284 -7.63 -3.18 22.25
CA MET A 284 -6.37 -3.17 22.99
C MET A 284 -6.11 -4.51 23.67
N GLU A 285 -7.09 -5.07 24.36
CA GLU A 285 -7.00 -6.37 25.02
C GLU A 285 -6.65 -7.49 24.04
N THR A 286 -7.21 -7.47 22.83
CA THR A 286 -6.89 -8.49 21.80
C THR A 286 -5.56 -8.25 21.11
N MET A 287 -5.14 -6.99 20.90
CA MET A 287 -3.82 -6.68 20.35
C MET A 287 -2.70 -7.15 21.25
N ASP A 288 -2.83 -7.03 22.57
CA ASP A 288 -1.83 -7.50 23.54
C ASP A 288 -1.57 -9.01 23.45
N VAL A 289 -2.49 -9.78 22.88
CA VAL A 289 -2.34 -11.24 22.70
C VAL A 289 -1.31 -11.60 21.61
N PHE A 290 -1.22 -10.79 20.55
CA PHE A 290 -0.45 -11.19 19.35
C PHE A 290 0.62 -10.19 18.90
N ILE A 291 0.54 -8.93 19.35
CA ILE A 291 1.35 -7.86 18.74
C ILE A 291 2.87 -8.10 18.83
N ASP A 292 3.33 -8.73 19.90
CA ASP A 292 4.75 -9.04 20.13
C ASP A 292 5.20 -10.33 19.40
N THR A 293 4.25 -11.16 18.97
CA THR A 293 4.53 -12.46 18.31
C THR A 293 4.55 -12.35 16.80
N ILE A 294 3.66 -11.52 16.22
CA ILE A 294 3.50 -11.44 14.76
C ILE A 294 4.71 -10.91 14.00
N PRO A 295 5.65 -10.11 14.56
CA PRO A 295 6.84 -9.67 13.83
C PRO A 295 7.66 -10.83 13.26
N HIS A 296 7.73 -11.98 13.95
CA HIS A 296 8.38 -13.17 13.42
C HIS A 296 7.69 -13.69 12.14
N GLY A 297 6.37 -13.83 12.17
CA GLY A 297 5.57 -14.26 11.02
C GLY A 297 5.66 -13.28 9.84
N LEU A 298 5.64 -11.98 10.13
CA LEU A 298 5.80 -10.93 9.11
C LEU A 298 7.20 -10.97 8.48
N GLY A 299 8.23 -11.25 9.26
CA GLY A 299 9.60 -11.45 8.78
C GLY A 299 9.71 -12.62 7.82
N LEU A 300 9.02 -13.74 8.10
CA LEU A 300 8.94 -14.91 7.19
C LEU A 300 8.21 -14.55 5.89
N LEU A 301 7.10 -13.81 5.94
CA LEU A 301 6.37 -13.36 4.74
C LEU A 301 7.23 -12.45 3.85
N ARG A 302 8.15 -11.69 4.45
CA ARG A 302 9.09 -10.83 3.71
C ARG A 302 10.35 -11.57 3.24
N GLY A 303 10.61 -12.76 3.74
CA GLY A 303 11.88 -13.47 3.50
C GLY A 303 13.09 -12.84 4.20
N THR A 304 12.87 -12.05 5.26
CA THR A 304 13.95 -11.46 6.07
C THR A 304 14.39 -12.36 7.22
N VAL A 305 13.62 -13.39 7.52
CA VAL A 305 13.91 -14.45 8.49
C VAL A 305 13.92 -15.78 7.73
N HIS A 306 15.02 -16.52 7.80
CA HIS A 306 15.23 -17.73 6.98
C HIS A 306 15.10 -19.03 7.76
N ASP A 307 14.95 -19.04 9.09
CA ASP A 307 14.92 -20.29 9.84
C ASP A 307 13.96 -20.25 11.04
N CYS A 308 13.02 -21.20 11.04
CA CYS A 308 12.15 -21.51 12.18
C CYS A 308 12.66 -22.72 12.97
N ALA A 309 13.82 -23.29 12.61
CA ALA A 309 14.39 -24.40 13.33
C ALA A 309 14.82 -23.90 14.72
N ARG A 310 14.25 -24.48 15.75
CA ARG A 310 14.78 -24.34 17.12
C ARG A 310 16.21 -24.88 17.11
N ALA A 311 17.18 -23.99 17.35
CA ALA A 311 18.52 -24.42 17.71
C ALA A 311 18.51 -25.19 19.04
#